data_15b7983800e595417a76553673d49462
#
_entry.id   15b7983800e595417a76553673d49462
#
_cell.length_a   1.000
_cell.length_b   1.000
_cell.length_c   1.000
_cell.angle_alpha   90.00
_cell.angle_beta   90.00
_cell.angle_gamma   90.00
#
_symmetry.space_group_name_H-M   'P 1'
#
loop_
_entity.id
_entity.type
_entity.pdbx_description
1 polymer ?
#
loop_
_entity_poly.entity_id
_entity_poly.type
_entity_poly.pdbx_seq_one_letter_code
_entity_poly.pdbx_strand_id
1 'polypeptide(L)'
;MEDKAKKSPASKILKIVGVIVVIGVIIAAIIASITSKPSNAEKIWDKDMSVGNVDAKNYFIIYSDLVCPYCIAFENAIVEHESEFQEYLKEHDIVVEVRLSDFLYEYGEARAEHSRHSAIAAYCAKNEGRFWDYYNLAVTTVWNDFFKGNGKGGFTGLNAQSADYWSKIGHKIGLGESFDTCVSTKAPLDEIKENAAKSAKLISGMPYYKFNKFISSGFDLSGDWEDVLTFFQAGLDKQ
;
A
#
# COMPACT_ATOMS: atom_id res chain seq x y z
N MET A 1 60.48 43.53 32.91
CA MET A 1 60.37 42.17 33.46
C MET A 1 58.95 41.70 33.21
N GLU A 2 58.75 40.91 32.16
CA GLU A 2 57.44 40.40 31.81
C GLU A 2 57.23 39.06 32.49
N ASP A 3 56.21 39.01 33.33
CA ASP A 3 55.83 37.83 34.07
C ASP A 3 55.01 36.90 33.16
N LYS A 4 55.65 35.86 32.62
CA LYS A 4 54.95 34.83 31.80
C LYS A 4 54.17 33.95 32.73
N ALA A 5 52.89 34.23 32.90
CA ALA A 5 51.94 33.37 33.62
C ALA A 5 51.96 31.91 33.08
N LYS A 6 52.47 31.00 33.84
CA LYS A 6 52.57 29.56 33.57
C LYS A 6 51.14 28.97 33.55
N LYS A 7 50.59 28.64 32.37
CA LYS A 7 49.28 28.01 32.22
C LYS A 7 49.25 26.67 32.96
N SER A 8 48.37 26.54 33.93
CA SER A 8 48.16 25.36 34.76
C SER A 8 47.90 24.08 33.89
N PRO A 9 48.51 22.94 34.26
CA PRO A 9 48.29 21.66 33.56
C PRO A 9 46.80 21.24 33.55
N ALA A 10 46.02 21.65 34.55
CA ALA A 10 44.58 21.39 34.62
C ALA A 10 43.78 21.98 33.44
N SER A 11 44.18 23.14 32.90
CA SER A 11 43.49 23.75 31.74
C SER A 11 43.77 23.02 30.43
N LYS A 12 44.88 22.31 30.30
CA LYS A 12 45.19 21.45 29.14
C LYS A 12 44.40 20.15 29.18
N ILE A 13 44.28 19.54 30.36
CA ILE A 13 43.52 18.29 30.60
C ILE A 13 42.04 18.56 30.31
N LEU A 14 41.47 19.65 30.79
CA LEU A 14 40.07 20.01 30.55
C LEU A 14 39.75 20.20 29.06
N LYS A 15 40.68 20.79 28.30
CA LYS A 15 40.53 20.94 26.83
C LYS A 15 40.59 19.60 26.10
N ILE A 16 41.47 18.70 26.49
CA ILE A 16 41.62 17.36 25.90
C ILE A 16 40.34 16.54 26.16
N VAL A 17 39.85 16.55 27.41
CA VAL A 17 38.60 15.86 27.77
C VAL A 17 37.40 16.42 26.95
N GLY A 18 37.30 17.74 26.81
CA GLY A 18 36.26 18.38 26.00
C GLY A 18 36.31 17.94 24.54
N VAL A 19 37.49 17.84 23.94
CA VAL A 19 37.66 17.39 22.53
C VAL A 19 37.26 15.91 22.40
N ILE A 20 37.61 15.05 23.33
CA ILE A 20 37.27 13.63 23.30
C ILE A 20 35.73 13.44 23.39
N VAL A 21 35.07 14.20 24.28
CA VAL A 21 33.59 14.15 24.38
C VAL A 21 32.93 14.59 23.11
N VAL A 22 33.38 15.70 22.48
CA VAL A 22 32.83 16.18 21.22
C VAL A 22 33.02 15.15 20.09
N ILE A 23 34.20 14.55 19.97
CA ILE A 23 34.48 13.50 18.99
C ILE A 23 33.60 12.28 19.26
N GLY A 24 33.41 11.87 20.50
CA GLY A 24 32.54 10.75 20.88
C GLY A 24 31.08 10.99 20.49
N VAL A 25 30.56 12.21 20.70
CA VAL A 25 29.19 12.58 20.26
C VAL A 25 29.06 12.58 18.75
N ILE A 26 30.05 13.10 18.03
CA ILE A 26 30.06 13.11 16.56
C ILE A 26 30.09 11.67 16.00
N ILE A 27 30.94 10.80 16.57
CA ILE A 27 31.01 9.40 16.14
C ILE A 27 29.70 8.67 16.44
N ALA A 28 29.09 8.89 17.61
CA ALA A 28 27.78 8.31 17.95
C ALA A 28 26.67 8.79 17.00
N ALA A 29 26.67 10.08 16.64
CA ALA A 29 25.72 10.63 15.67
C ALA A 29 25.92 10.05 14.26
N ILE A 30 27.18 9.89 13.82
CA ILE A 30 27.50 9.26 12.53
C ILE A 30 27.08 7.78 12.54
N ILE A 31 27.38 7.02 13.61
CA ILE A 31 26.95 5.63 13.72
C ILE A 31 25.42 5.52 13.70
N ALA A 32 24.72 6.37 14.44
CA ALA A 32 23.26 6.43 14.44
C ALA A 32 22.69 6.73 13.03
N SER A 33 23.34 7.63 12.28
CA SER A 33 22.95 7.96 10.90
C SER A 33 23.21 6.82 9.90
N ILE A 34 24.29 6.04 10.11
CA ILE A 34 24.67 4.92 9.25
C ILE A 34 23.82 3.67 9.56
N THR A 35 23.35 3.52 10.80
CA THR A 35 22.53 2.38 11.24
C THR A 35 21.03 2.61 11.06
N SER A 36 20.57 3.83 10.80
CA SER A 36 19.19 4.07 10.41
C SER A 36 18.94 3.49 9.02
N LYS A 37 18.34 2.29 8.95
CA LYS A 37 17.81 1.77 7.68
C LYS A 37 16.85 2.81 7.10
N PRO A 38 16.89 3.08 5.78
CA PRO A 38 15.88 3.92 5.17
C PRO A 38 14.51 3.28 5.42
N SER A 39 13.66 3.98 6.17
CA SER A 39 12.28 3.56 6.40
C SER A 39 11.53 3.54 5.06
N ASN A 40 10.72 2.51 4.81
CA ASN A 40 9.81 2.49 3.69
C ASN A 40 8.62 3.47 3.87
N ALA A 41 8.53 4.14 5.02
CA ALA A 41 7.50 5.14 5.30
C ALA A 41 7.44 6.26 4.24
N GLU A 42 8.58 6.63 3.62
CA GLU A 42 8.61 7.57 2.50
C GLU A 42 8.08 6.97 1.19
N LYS A 43 8.04 5.62 1.07
CA LYS A 43 7.57 4.91 -0.11
C LYS A 43 6.09 4.55 -0.01
N ILE A 44 5.57 4.43 1.21
CA ILE A 44 4.17 4.17 1.49
C ILE A 44 3.42 5.51 1.49
N TRP A 45 2.43 5.64 0.63
CA TRP A 45 1.64 6.86 0.50
C TRP A 45 0.57 6.97 1.57
N ASP A 46 -0.07 5.83 1.89
CA ASP A 46 -1.19 5.78 2.82
C ASP A 46 -1.04 4.58 3.78
N LYS A 47 -0.89 4.88 5.07
CA LYS A 47 -0.75 3.85 6.10
C LYS A 47 -2.05 3.09 6.36
N ASP A 48 -3.20 3.73 6.16
CA ASP A 48 -4.50 3.12 6.38
C ASP A 48 -4.85 2.13 5.25
N MET A 49 -4.17 2.25 4.11
CA MET A 49 -4.24 1.33 2.99
C MET A 49 -3.03 0.37 2.94
N SER A 50 -2.30 0.25 4.04
CA SER A 50 -1.13 -0.61 4.17
C SER A 50 -1.32 -1.67 5.24
N VAL A 51 -0.69 -2.84 5.05
CA VAL A 51 -0.62 -3.93 6.01
C VAL A 51 0.83 -4.37 6.22
N GLY A 52 1.18 -4.75 7.43
CA GLY A 52 2.55 -5.04 7.85
C GLY A 52 3.22 -3.84 8.52
N ASN A 53 4.51 -3.97 8.81
CA ASN A 53 5.28 -2.90 9.44
C ASN A 53 5.78 -1.91 8.38
N VAL A 54 5.41 -0.63 8.48
CA VAL A 54 5.86 0.42 7.54
C VAL A 54 7.38 0.59 7.47
N ASP A 55 8.09 0.15 8.50
CA ASP A 55 9.55 0.12 8.56
C ASP A 55 10.15 -1.22 8.08
N ALA A 56 9.33 -2.11 7.51
CA ALA A 56 9.75 -3.39 6.98
C ALA A 56 10.90 -3.24 5.97
N LYS A 57 11.75 -4.27 5.87
CA LYS A 57 12.88 -4.29 4.93
C LYS A 57 12.41 -4.24 3.47
N ASN A 58 11.31 -4.91 3.20
CA ASN A 58 10.73 -5.07 1.86
C ASN A 58 9.39 -4.35 1.77
N TYR A 59 9.07 -3.86 0.58
CA TYR A 59 7.77 -3.25 0.31
C TYR A 59 7.16 -3.82 -0.97
N PHE A 60 5.86 -4.04 -0.91
CA PHE A 60 5.06 -4.47 -2.05
C PHE A 60 3.93 -3.47 -2.29
N ILE A 61 3.87 -2.89 -3.47
CA ILE A 61 2.85 -1.93 -3.88
C ILE A 61 1.95 -2.57 -4.92
N ILE A 62 0.66 -2.56 -4.66
CA ILE A 62 -0.40 -3.04 -5.54
C ILE A 62 -1.13 -1.82 -6.10
N TYR A 63 -1.05 -1.58 -7.40
CA TYR A 63 -1.90 -0.61 -8.07
C TYR A 63 -3.12 -1.34 -8.57
N SER A 64 -4.29 -1.01 -8.03
CA SER A 64 -5.52 -1.77 -8.21
C SER A 64 -6.72 -0.91 -8.58
N ASP A 65 -7.68 -1.58 -9.22
CA ASP A 65 -9.04 -1.13 -9.47
C ASP A 65 -9.98 -2.31 -9.19
N LEU A 66 -10.94 -2.14 -8.29
CA LEU A 66 -11.84 -3.22 -7.82
C LEU A 66 -12.77 -3.79 -8.88
N VAL A 67 -12.74 -3.28 -10.10
CA VAL A 67 -13.48 -3.84 -11.24
C VAL A 67 -12.56 -4.31 -12.37
N CYS A 68 -11.25 -4.31 -12.14
CA CYS A 68 -10.26 -4.87 -13.06
C CYS A 68 -10.15 -6.38 -12.86
N PRO A 69 -10.44 -7.23 -13.88
CA PRO A 69 -10.45 -8.69 -13.72
C PRO A 69 -9.15 -9.27 -13.21
N TYR A 70 -8.05 -8.79 -13.76
CA TYR A 70 -6.71 -9.28 -13.42
C TYR A 70 -6.26 -8.85 -12.02
N CYS A 71 -6.69 -7.64 -11.57
CA CYS A 71 -6.47 -7.19 -10.22
C CYS A 71 -7.22 -8.10 -9.24
N ILE A 72 -8.52 -8.30 -9.48
CA ILE A 72 -9.40 -9.11 -8.62
C ILE A 72 -8.93 -10.57 -8.55
N ALA A 73 -8.46 -11.17 -9.66
CA ALA A 73 -7.98 -12.55 -9.64
C ALA A 73 -6.77 -12.71 -8.69
N PHE A 74 -5.78 -11.83 -8.80
CA PHE A 74 -4.60 -11.85 -7.95
C PHE A 74 -4.93 -11.57 -6.49
N GLU A 75 -5.75 -10.54 -6.27
CA GLU A 75 -6.10 -10.10 -4.92
C GLU A 75 -7.01 -11.11 -4.21
N ASN A 76 -7.91 -11.79 -4.95
CA ASN A 76 -8.73 -12.85 -4.39
C ASN A 76 -7.89 -14.06 -3.94
N ALA A 77 -6.84 -14.43 -4.69
CA ALA A 77 -5.92 -15.48 -4.24
C ALA A 77 -5.26 -15.11 -2.90
N ILE A 78 -4.88 -13.85 -2.72
CA ILE A 78 -4.35 -13.34 -1.44
C ILE A 78 -5.41 -13.41 -0.34
N VAL A 79 -6.64 -12.99 -0.62
CA VAL A 79 -7.72 -12.96 0.39
C VAL A 79 -8.13 -14.38 0.79
N GLU A 80 -8.21 -15.32 -0.14
CA GLU A 80 -8.51 -16.73 0.16
C GLU A 80 -7.41 -17.39 1.01
N HIS A 81 -6.17 -16.89 0.96
CA HIS A 81 -5.02 -17.37 1.73
C HIS A 81 -4.50 -16.32 2.73
N GLU A 82 -5.41 -15.52 3.30
CA GLU A 82 -5.03 -14.38 4.15
C GLU A 82 -4.09 -14.77 5.30
N SER A 83 -4.33 -15.89 5.96
CA SER A 83 -3.49 -16.33 7.09
C SER A 83 -2.06 -16.65 6.65
N GLU A 84 -1.90 -17.40 5.56
CA GLU A 84 -0.61 -17.74 4.97
C GLU A 84 0.10 -16.49 4.45
N PHE A 85 -0.66 -15.57 3.87
CA PHE A 85 -0.15 -14.29 3.41
C PHE A 85 0.41 -13.45 4.55
N GLN A 86 -0.33 -13.32 5.65
CA GLN A 86 0.12 -12.58 6.84
C GLN A 86 1.39 -13.19 7.46
N GLU A 87 1.49 -14.52 7.52
CA GLU A 87 2.71 -15.22 7.97
C GLU A 87 3.87 -14.92 7.02
N TYR A 88 3.64 -15.01 5.72
CA TYR A 88 4.65 -14.72 4.69
C TYR A 88 5.18 -13.29 4.81
N LEU A 89 4.30 -12.30 4.97
CA LEU A 89 4.70 -10.90 5.15
C LEU A 89 5.59 -10.71 6.38
N LYS A 90 5.24 -11.37 7.48
CA LYS A 90 6.00 -11.30 8.73
C LYS A 90 7.37 -11.99 8.61
N GLU A 91 7.41 -13.19 8.01
CA GLU A 91 8.65 -13.96 7.83
C GLU A 91 9.66 -13.23 6.96
N HIS A 92 9.20 -12.59 5.91
CA HIS A 92 10.06 -11.90 4.94
C HIS A 92 10.19 -10.39 5.19
N ASP A 93 9.66 -9.88 6.31
CA ASP A 93 9.71 -8.46 6.70
C ASP A 93 9.21 -7.57 5.53
N ILE A 94 7.94 -7.75 5.15
CA ILE A 94 7.29 -7.08 4.03
C ILE A 94 6.18 -6.17 4.54
N VAL A 95 6.10 -4.95 4.01
CA VAL A 95 4.90 -4.09 4.07
C VAL A 95 4.22 -4.08 2.71
N VAL A 96 2.90 -4.19 2.70
CA VAL A 96 2.07 -4.09 1.49
C VAL A 96 1.25 -2.82 1.54
N GLU A 97 1.16 -2.10 0.43
CA GLU A 97 0.24 -0.99 0.23
C GLU A 97 -0.61 -1.22 -1.01
N VAL A 98 -1.92 -1.05 -0.87
CA VAL A 98 -2.83 -0.99 -2.01
C VAL A 98 -3.03 0.47 -2.42
N ARG A 99 -2.70 0.79 -3.66
CA ARG A 99 -2.96 2.08 -4.30
C ARG A 99 -4.17 1.95 -5.20
N LEU A 100 -5.33 2.00 -4.55
CA LEU A 100 -6.61 1.89 -5.22
C LEU A 100 -6.95 3.18 -5.96
N SER A 101 -7.41 3.05 -7.21
CA SER A 101 -7.89 4.18 -7.99
C SER A 101 -9.08 3.79 -8.86
N ASP A 102 -9.70 4.78 -9.49
CA ASP A 102 -10.74 4.63 -10.50
C ASP A 102 -10.14 4.61 -11.92
N PHE A 103 -9.13 3.76 -12.12
CA PHE A 103 -8.35 3.71 -13.34
C PHE A 103 -9.22 3.47 -14.59
N LEU A 104 -10.14 2.51 -14.54
CA LEU A 104 -11.02 2.20 -15.67
C LEU A 104 -12.03 3.32 -15.96
N TYR A 105 -12.34 4.18 -15.00
CA TYR A 105 -13.15 5.37 -15.23
C TYR A 105 -12.45 6.35 -16.17
N GLU A 106 -11.18 6.61 -15.94
CA GLU A 106 -10.40 7.55 -16.75
C GLU A 106 -10.20 7.06 -18.20
N TYR A 107 -10.29 5.75 -18.43
CA TYR A 107 -10.22 5.16 -19.77
C TYR A 107 -11.58 5.10 -20.49
N GLY A 108 -12.68 5.54 -19.87
CA GLY A 108 -14.01 5.61 -20.50
C GLY A 108 -14.59 4.25 -20.88
N GLU A 109 -14.18 3.19 -20.21
CA GLU A 109 -14.69 1.85 -20.45
C GLU A 109 -16.13 1.68 -19.95
N ALA A 110 -16.84 0.66 -20.45
CA ALA A 110 -18.23 0.35 -20.05
C ALA A 110 -18.41 0.15 -18.54
N ARG A 111 -17.33 -0.12 -17.81
CA ARG A 111 -17.28 -0.31 -16.36
C ARG A 111 -16.87 0.93 -15.58
N ALA A 112 -16.66 2.04 -16.27
CA ALA A 112 -16.10 3.25 -15.69
C ALA A 112 -16.82 3.71 -14.42
N GLU A 113 -18.14 3.78 -14.41
CA GLU A 113 -18.91 4.21 -13.24
C GLU A 113 -18.72 3.28 -12.04
N HIS A 114 -18.57 1.97 -12.27
CA HIS A 114 -18.32 1.00 -11.19
C HIS A 114 -16.93 1.17 -10.59
N SER A 115 -15.92 1.39 -11.42
CA SER A 115 -14.57 1.70 -10.98
C SER A 115 -14.58 2.88 -10.02
N ARG A 116 -15.23 3.97 -10.40
CA ARG A 116 -15.37 5.16 -9.54
C ARG A 116 -16.17 4.90 -8.27
N HIS A 117 -17.33 4.22 -8.36
CA HIS A 117 -18.13 3.91 -7.18
C HIS A 117 -17.41 2.99 -6.20
N SER A 118 -16.68 2.00 -6.70
CA SER A 118 -15.91 1.08 -5.87
C SER A 118 -14.78 1.79 -5.11
N ALA A 119 -14.06 2.66 -5.81
CA ALA A 119 -13.01 3.47 -5.18
C ALA A 119 -13.59 4.40 -4.11
N ILE A 120 -14.69 5.12 -4.41
CA ILE A 120 -15.36 5.99 -3.43
C ILE A 120 -15.73 5.20 -2.18
N ALA A 121 -16.39 4.04 -2.32
CA ALA A 121 -16.82 3.25 -1.17
C ALA A 121 -15.63 2.73 -0.35
N ALA A 122 -14.56 2.26 -0.99
CA ALA A 122 -13.36 1.81 -0.30
C ALA A 122 -12.67 2.94 0.49
N TYR A 123 -12.58 4.15 -0.09
CA TYR A 123 -12.04 5.32 0.61
C TYR A 123 -12.96 5.81 1.73
N CYS A 124 -14.29 5.69 1.58
CA CYS A 124 -15.20 5.95 2.68
C CYS A 124 -15.01 4.96 3.84
N ALA A 125 -14.80 3.68 3.55
CA ALA A 125 -14.47 2.69 4.57
C ALA A 125 -13.10 2.98 5.22
N LYS A 126 -12.11 3.45 4.44
CA LYS A 126 -10.82 3.92 4.96
C LYS A 126 -11.00 5.04 5.99
N ASN A 127 -11.85 6.02 5.69
CA ASN A 127 -12.11 7.15 6.59
C ASN A 127 -12.74 6.72 7.94
N GLU A 128 -13.32 5.52 7.99
CA GLU A 128 -13.81 4.89 9.23
C GLU A 128 -12.82 3.87 9.82
N GLY A 129 -11.59 3.80 9.30
CA GLY A 129 -10.56 2.86 9.76
C GLY A 129 -10.87 1.39 9.40
N ARG A 130 -11.71 1.17 8.39
CA ARG A 130 -12.21 -0.14 8.00
C ARG A 130 -11.83 -0.51 6.55
N PHE A 131 -10.73 0.07 6.03
CA PHE A 131 -10.29 -0.16 4.64
C PHE A 131 -10.12 -1.65 4.32
N TRP A 132 -9.34 -2.37 5.12
CA TRP A 132 -9.00 -3.77 4.83
C TRP A 132 -10.20 -4.71 4.94
N ASP A 133 -11.08 -4.49 5.92
CA ASP A 133 -12.32 -5.26 6.04
C ASP A 133 -13.20 -5.08 4.81
N TYR A 134 -13.32 -3.83 4.36
CA TYR A 134 -14.08 -3.50 3.15
C TYR A 134 -13.43 -4.08 1.89
N TYR A 135 -12.12 -3.86 1.73
CA TYR A 135 -11.37 -4.25 0.55
C TYR A 135 -11.40 -5.77 0.34
N ASN A 136 -11.08 -6.55 1.35
CA ASN A 136 -11.09 -8.01 1.29
C ASN A 136 -12.50 -8.54 0.94
N LEU A 137 -13.55 -7.99 1.57
CA LEU A 137 -14.91 -8.39 1.25
C LEU A 137 -15.33 -7.96 -0.16
N ALA A 138 -14.92 -6.78 -0.62
CA ALA A 138 -15.20 -6.30 -1.97
C ALA A 138 -14.53 -7.18 -3.02
N VAL A 139 -13.25 -7.50 -2.86
CA VAL A 139 -12.51 -8.42 -3.75
C VAL A 139 -13.21 -9.76 -3.84
N THR A 140 -13.52 -10.41 -2.72
CA THR A 140 -14.21 -11.70 -2.69
C THR A 140 -15.62 -11.63 -3.29
N THR A 141 -16.37 -10.55 -3.01
CA THR A 141 -17.72 -10.36 -3.53
C THR A 141 -17.70 -10.22 -5.05
N VAL A 142 -16.82 -9.36 -5.58
CA VAL A 142 -16.67 -9.14 -7.03
C VAL A 142 -16.18 -10.40 -7.73
N TRP A 143 -15.23 -11.13 -7.13
CA TRP A 143 -14.77 -12.42 -7.65
C TRP A 143 -15.92 -13.41 -7.78
N ASN A 144 -16.70 -13.63 -6.72
CA ASN A 144 -17.80 -14.59 -6.73
C ASN A 144 -18.95 -14.18 -7.63
N ASP A 145 -19.30 -12.90 -7.67
CA ASP A 145 -20.45 -12.42 -8.45
C ASP A 145 -20.16 -12.37 -9.96
N PHE A 146 -18.90 -12.13 -10.37
CA PHE A 146 -18.62 -11.79 -11.77
C PHE A 146 -17.52 -12.64 -12.42
N PHE A 147 -16.61 -13.25 -11.66
CA PHE A 147 -15.45 -13.95 -12.26
C PHE A 147 -15.42 -15.44 -12.02
N LYS A 148 -15.86 -15.91 -10.85
CA LYS A 148 -15.83 -17.33 -10.48
C LYS A 148 -16.67 -18.16 -11.45
N GLY A 149 -16.01 -19.08 -12.14
CA GLY A 149 -16.65 -19.99 -13.08
C GLY A 149 -16.76 -19.47 -14.53
N ASN A 150 -16.40 -18.24 -14.81
CA ASN A 150 -16.46 -17.67 -16.16
C ASN A 150 -15.12 -17.71 -16.92
N GLY A 151 -14.05 -18.30 -16.39
CA GLY A 151 -12.76 -18.62 -17.03
C GLY A 151 -12.15 -17.66 -18.05
N LYS A 152 -12.89 -16.64 -18.47
CA LYS A 152 -12.53 -15.66 -19.48
C LYS A 152 -13.11 -14.26 -19.20
N GLY A 153 -13.20 -13.86 -17.93
CA GLY A 153 -13.36 -12.45 -17.57
C GLY A 153 -14.61 -11.78 -18.10
N GLY A 154 -15.77 -12.42 -17.99
CA GLY A 154 -17.03 -11.81 -18.41
C GLY A 154 -17.62 -10.92 -17.33
N PHE A 155 -17.37 -9.62 -17.34
CA PHE A 155 -18.13 -8.61 -16.60
C PHE A 155 -19.57 -8.40 -17.13
N THR A 156 -20.15 -9.39 -17.74
CA THR A 156 -21.45 -9.28 -18.41
C THR A 156 -22.61 -8.90 -17.48
N GLY A 157 -22.41 -8.82 -16.18
CA GLY A 157 -23.43 -8.41 -15.21
C GLY A 157 -23.19 -7.07 -14.50
N LEU A 158 -22.02 -6.44 -14.68
CA LEU A 158 -21.69 -5.17 -14.00
C LEU A 158 -22.32 -3.93 -14.69
N ASN A 159 -23.11 -4.10 -15.71
CA ASN A 159 -23.51 -3.03 -16.62
C ASN A 159 -24.45 -1.97 -16.04
N ALA A 160 -24.64 -1.84 -14.78
CA ALA A 160 -25.35 -0.72 -14.14
C ALA A 160 -25.48 -0.88 -12.63
N GLN A 161 -24.44 -1.35 -11.96
CA GLN A 161 -24.55 -1.39 -10.51
C GLN A 161 -24.43 0.04 -9.99
N SER A 162 -25.48 0.49 -9.35
CA SER A 162 -25.52 1.76 -8.66
C SER A 162 -24.52 1.78 -7.51
N ALA A 163 -24.27 2.95 -6.94
CA ALA A 163 -23.53 3.08 -5.69
C ALA A 163 -24.02 2.11 -4.59
N ASP A 164 -25.31 1.72 -4.63
CA ASP A 164 -25.93 0.77 -3.69
C ASP A 164 -25.26 -0.60 -3.66
N TYR A 165 -24.70 -1.10 -4.78
CA TYR A 165 -23.97 -2.37 -4.76
C TYR A 165 -22.78 -2.29 -3.82
N TRP A 166 -22.01 -1.24 -3.93
CA TRP A 166 -20.81 -1.01 -3.12
C TRP A 166 -21.15 -0.65 -1.68
N SER A 167 -22.23 0.11 -1.44
CA SER A 167 -22.72 0.40 -0.09
C SER A 167 -23.16 -0.89 0.64
N LYS A 168 -23.82 -1.83 -0.05
CA LYS A 168 -24.21 -3.11 0.55
C LYS A 168 -23.01 -3.94 1.02
N ILE A 169 -21.85 -3.83 0.38
CA ILE A 169 -20.63 -4.48 0.86
C ILE A 169 -20.21 -3.86 2.20
N GLY A 170 -20.22 -2.53 2.31
CA GLY A 170 -19.94 -1.83 3.56
C GLY A 170 -20.89 -2.20 4.70
N HIS A 171 -22.18 -2.32 4.41
CA HIS A 171 -23.17 -2.73 5.42
C HIS A 171 -22.92 -4.14 5.96
N LYS A 172 -22.40 -5.07 5.15
CA LYS A 172 -22.05 -6.42 5.62
C LYS A 172 -20.96 -6.44 6.69
N ILE A 173 -20.10 -5.41 6.72
CA ILE A 173 -19.07 -5.24 7.76
C ILE A 173 -19.48 -4.26 8.85
N GLY A 174 -20.76 -3.83 8.88
CA GLY A 174 -21.32 -2.98 9.92
C GLY A 174 -21.10 -1.48 9.72
N LEU A 175 -20.68 -1.03 8.53
CA LEU A 175 -20.68 0.40 8.19
C LEU A 175 -22.11 0.90 8.05
N GLY A 176 -22.38 2.12 8.52
CA GLY A 176 -23.73 2.69 8.64
C GLY A 176 -23.88 4.06 7.98
N GLU A 177 -24.69 4.93 8.61
CA GLU A 177 -25.12 6.23 8.05
C GLU A 177 -23.95 7.15 7.66
N SER A 178 -22.87 7.18 8.44
CA SER A 178 -21.69 7.99 8.14
C SER A 178 -21.04 7.56 6.83
N PHE A 179 -20.89 6.24 6.64
CA PHE A 179 -20.38 5.66 5.42
C PHE A 179 -21.31 5.95 4.22
N ASP A 180 -22.63 5.78 4.38
CA ASP A 180 -23.60 6.04 3.32
C ASP A 180 -23.60 7.52 2.91
N THR A 181 -23.47 8.42 3.89
CA THR A 181 -23.32 9.86 3.63
C THR A 181 -22.06 10.15 2.85
N CYS A 182 -20.92 9.54 3.22
CA CYS A 182 -19.66 9.69 2.52
C CYS A 182 -19.77 9.19 1.06
N VAL A 183 -20.37 8.02 0.83
CA VAL A 183 -20.55 7.45 -0.51
C VAL A 183 -21.47 8.32 -1.36
N SER A 184 -22.62 8.74 -0.84
CA SER A 184 -23.60 9.53 -1.59
C SER A 184 -23.10 10.93 -1.94
N THR A 185 -22.31 11.56 -1.06
CA THR A 185 -21.67 12.87 -1.31
C THR A 185 -20.39 12.77 -2.12
N LYS A 186 -19.89 11.55 -2.38
CA LYS A 186 -18.61 11.29 -3.05
C LYS A 186 -17.44 12.03 -2.38
N ALA A 187 -17.45 12.09 -1.05
CA ALA A 187 -16.53 12.91 -0.26
C ALA A 187 -15.02 12.67 -0.61
N PRO A 188 -14.53 11.44 -0.86
CA PRO A 188 -13.11 11.20 -1.16
C PRO A 188 -12.72 11.41 -2.65
N LEU A 189 -13.61 11.91 -3.51
CA LEU A 189 -13.36 11.95 -4.95
C LEU A 189 -12.11 12.73 -5.35
N ASP A 190 -11.81 13.82 -4.67
CA ASP A 190 -10.62 14.64 -4.99
C ASP A 190 -9.33 13.90 -4.58
N GLU A 191 -9.33 13.19 -3.45
CA GLU A 191 -8.21 12.34 -3.03
C GLU A 191 -7.97 11.18 -4.02
N ILE A 192 -9.06 10.53 -4.48
CA ILE A 192 -8.97 9.47 -5.50
C ILE A 192 -8.34 9.99 -6.78
N LYS A 193 -8.78 11.15 -7.29
CA LYS A 193 -8.22 11.79 -8.48
C LYS A 193 -6.75 12.17 -8.31
N GLU A 194 -6.37 12.69 -7.14
CA GLU A 194 -4.98 13.01 -6.85
C GLU A 194 -4.10 11.74 -6.88
N ASN A 195 -4.56 10.66 -6.25
CA ASN A 195 -3.84 9.39 -6.23
C ASN A 195 -3.80 8.73 -7.62
N ALA A 196 -4.87 8.82 -8.40
CA ALA A 196 -4.90 8.39 -9.80
C ALA A 196 -3.88 9.17 -10.64
N ALA A 197 -3.81 10.50 -10.49
CA ALA A 197 -2.86 11.34 -11.19
C ALA A 197 -1.39 11.08 -10.78
N LYS A 198 -1.14 10.73 -9.52
CA LYS A 198 0.18 10.26 -9.05
C LYS A 198 0.53 8.92 -9.69
N SER A 199 -0.40 7.97 -9.69
CA SER A 199 -0.23 6.63 -10.28
C SER A 199 0.03 6.70 -11.78
N ALA A 200 -0.70 7.51 -12.53
CA ALA A 200 -0.54 7.67 -13.98
C ALA A 200 0.85 8.15 -14.42
N LYS A 201 1.63 8.75 -13.52
CA LYS A 201 3.03 9.10 -13.79
C LYS A 201 3.99 7.92 -13.67
N LEU A 202 3.55 6.84 -13.04
CA LEU A 202 4.38 5.69 -12.68
C LEU A 202 4.01 4.43 -13.46
N ILE A 203 2.74 4.31 -13.82
CA ILE A 203 2.16 3.12 -14.46
C ILE A 203 1.37 3.51 -15.70
N SER A 204 1.30 2.61 -16.68
CA SER A 204 0.56 2.79 -17.94
C SER A 204 -0.65 1.85 -18.06
N GLY A 205 -0.90 1.01 -17.06
CA GLY A 205 -1.99 0.03 -17.06
C GLY A 205 -2.12 -0.68 -15.72
N MET A 206 -3.22 -1.43 -15.55
CA MET A 206 -3.49 -2.26 -14.39
C MET A 206 -3.77 -3.71 -14.82
N PRO A 207 -3.44 -4.68 -13.97
CA PRO A 207 -2.74 -4.55 -12.69
C PRO A 207 -1.27 -4.13 -12.86
N TYR A 208 -0.72 -3.49 -11.84
CA TYR A 208 0.69 -3.18 -11.78
C TYR A 208 1.19 -3.44 -10.36
N TYR A 209 2.23 -4.26 -10.27
CA TYR A 209 2.79 -4.73 -9.03
C TYR A 209 4.24 -4.31 -8.93
N LYS A 210 4.62 -3.73 -7.80
CA LYS A 210 5.99 -3.35 -7.52
C LYS A 210 6.44 -3.95 -6.21
N PHE A 211 7.36 -4.90 -6.27
CA PHE A 211 8.02 -5.48 -5.12
C PHE A 211 9.47 -4.98 -5.06
N ASN A 212 9.78 -4.08 -4.15
CA ASN A 212 11.06 -3.38 -4.12
C ASN A 212 11.39 -2.75 -5.48
N LYS A 213 12.42 -3.28 -6.17
CA LYS A 213 12.81 -2.87 -7.54
C LYS A 213 12.17 -3.72 -8.64
N PHE A 214 11.59 -4.86 -8.27
CA PHE A 214 10.93 -5.75 -9.22
C PHE A 214 9.55 -5.22 -9.58
N ILE A 215 9.25 -5.24 -10.88
CA ILE A 215 7.98 -4.75 -11.43
C ILE A 215 7.38 -5.85 -12.29
N SER A 216 6.08 -6.08 -12.14
CA SER A 216 5.28 -6.90 -13.02
C SER A 216 3.97 -6.21 -13.36
N SER A 217 3.55 -6.32 -14.61
CA SER A 217 2.27 -5.78 -15.13
C SER A 217 1.33 -6.86 -15.66
N GLY A 218 1.62 -8.12 -15.40
CA GLY A 218 0.80 -9.23 -15.88
C GLY A 218 0.72 -10.34 -14.85
N PHE A 219 -0.50 -10.71 -14.51
CA PHE A 219 -0.81 -11.92 -13.79
C PHE A 219 -1.75 -12.75 -14.65
N ASP A 220 -1.62 -14.07 -14.60
CA ASP A 220 -2.63 -14.95 -15.19
C ASP A 220 -3.93 -14.81 -14.39
N LEU A 221 -5.06 -14.93 -15.08
CA LEU A 221 -6.39 -14.92 -14.46
C LEU A 221 -6.70 -16.20 -13.66
N SER A 222 -5.73 -17.08 -13.47
CA SER A 222 -5.89 -18.32 -12.71
C SER A 222 -6.36 -18.04 -11.28
N GLY A 223 -5.88 -16.93 -10.67
CA GLY A 223 -6.12 -16.64 -9.27
C GLY A 223 -5.50 -17.71 -8.37
N ASP A 224 -4.40 -18.32 -8.80
CA ASP A 224 -3.73 -19.39 -8.08
C ASP A 224 -2.78 -18.82 -7.03
N TRP A 225 -2.83 -19.36 -5.82
CA TRP A 225 -1.94 -18.96 -4.73
C TRP A 225 -0.46 -19.23 -5.03
N GLU A 226 -0.15 -20.32 -5.70
CA GLU A 226 1.21 -20.67 -6.09
C GLU A 226 1.83 -19.61 -7.05
N ASP A 227 1.02 -19.00 -7.90
CA ASP A 227 1.46 -17.92 -8.79
C ASP A 227 1.77 -16.66 -7.99
N VAL A 228 0.99 -16.36 -6.95
CA VAL A 228 1.25 -15.27 -6.01
C VAL A 228 2.58 -15.49 -5.29
N LEU A 229 2.81 -16.67 -4.74
CA LEU A 229 4.06 -17.02 -4.06
C LEU A 229 5.27 -16.93 -5.01
N THR A 230 5.12 -17.42 -6.24
CA THR A 230 6.17 -17.32 -7.27
C THR A 230 6.53 -15.86 -7.57
N PHE A 231 5.52 -14.99 -7.65
CA PHE A 231 5.73 -13.56 -7.83
C PHE A 231 6.50 -12.95 -6.65
N PHE A 232 6.11 -13.26 -5.41
CA PHE A 232 6.79 -12.77 -4.22
C PHE A 232 8.25 -13.26 -4.14
N GLN A 233 8.48 -14.53 -4.45
CA GLN A 233 9.85 -15.08 -4.48
C GLN A 233 10.72 -14.37 -5.51
N ALA A 234 10.19 -14.14 -6.72
CA ALA A 234 10.90 -13.38 -7.74
C ALA A 234 11.25 -11.95 -7.31
N GLY A 235 10.38 -11.33 -6.51
CA GLY A 235 10.62 -10.01 -5.93
C GLY A 235 11.71 -10.00 -4.85
N LEU A 236 11.77 -11.05 -4.03
CA LEU A 236 12.83 -11.23 -3.02
C LEU A 236 14.20 -11.50 -3.67
N ASP A 237 14.25 -12.27 -4.74
CA ASP A 237 15.50 -12.65 -5.42
C ASP A 237 16.14 -11.47 -6.19
N LYS A 238 15.37 -10.44 -6.55
CA LYS A 238 15.81 -9.28 -7.36
C LYS A 238 16.07 -8.01 -6.54
N GLN A 239 16.41 -8.13 -5.27
CA GLN A 239 16.71 -7.00 -4.38
C GLN A 239 17.94 -6.18 -4.76
#